data_20c0ca6ab1601ceebba270875ba0ff97
#
_entry.id   20c0ca6ab1601ceebba270875ba0ff97
#
_cell.length_a   1.000
_cell.length_b   1.000
_cell.length_c   1.000
_cell.angle_alpha   90.00
_cell.angle_beta   90.00
_cell.angle_gamma   90.00
#
_symmetry.space_group_name_H-M   'P 1'
#
loop_
_entity.id
_entity.type
_entity.pdbx_description
1 polymer ?
#
loop_
_entity_poly.entity_id
_entity_poly.type
_entity_poly.pdbx_seq_one_letter_code
_entity_poly.pdbx_strand_id
1 'polypeptide(L)'
;MRTKKKSSGKIPEKKSAVPYKSAAPHRHKPSRPLQTVKLPKSQMPSRQTEEHQALLRTKYHKKRQRLKHIFRILVGVFVILAVAGGVFYGWNILSGNYFGTPEQAFDSSEVFTNALAAKENMRTESFSQKLCVSPKGNVDRIKNAQLEEGQKGLLFSLSNHKVLYANGIYDKVYPASITKIMTAMLALQSGKLNDTVTITQDNVTLEDGSQVCGFVAGDQVTLDQLLHCLLVYSGNDAASAIAEYVGGSTENFVQMMNDYAAKLGCTGTHFSNPHGLQDENHYTTPYDIYLMLNEAFTYPEFTEITELPSYTVTYTGSDGTEKSTTLTATDHYLTGEATAPKDVTILGGKTGTTEVAGNCLAILTQNAYGKTFVSIVMGADTKELLYQEMNSLLQNINS
;
A
#
# COMPACT_ATOMS: atom_id res chain seq x y z
N MET A 1 -48.34 6.54 -50.99
CA MET A 1 -48.56 5.56 -52.08
C MET A 1 -47.68 4.33 -51.82
N ARG A 2 -48.35 3.16 -51.82
CA ARG A 2 -47.82 1.77 -51.85
C ARG A 2 -46.87 1.36 -50.72
N THR A 3 -47.30 0.68 -49.66
CA THR A 3 -47.86 -0.68 -49.43
C THR A 3 -46.85 -1.81 -49.42
N LYS A 4 -46.75 -2.40 -48.23
CA LYS A 4 -46.70 -3.85 -47.85
C LYS A 4 -45.52 -4.72 -48.29
N LYS A 5 -44.85 -5.40 -47.32
CA LYS A 5 -45.25 -6.78 -47.00
C LYS A 5 -44.55 -7.32 -45.75
N LYS A 6 -45.34 -7.91 -44.88
CA LYS A 6 -44.98 -8.79 -43.78
C LYS A 6 -44.48 -10.14 -44.35
N SER A 7 -43.51 -10.78 -43.71
CA SER A 7 -43.42 -12.24 -43.72
C SER A 7 -43.07 -12.75 -42.31
N SER A 8 -44.01 -13.54 -41.81
CA SER A 8 -43.97 -14.31 -40.60
C SER A 8 -43.14 -15.59 -40.83
N GLY A 9 -42.26 -15.94 -39.94
CA GLY A 9 -41.48 -17.18 -39.94
C GLY A 9 -41.46 -17.82 -38.55
N LYS A 10 -42.11 -18.99 -38.51
CA LYS A 10 -42.48 -19.88 -37.42
C LYS A 10 -41.38 -20.23 -36.44
N ILE A 11 -41.80 -20.32 -35.16
CA ILE A 11 -41.15 -21.04 -34.05
C ILE A 11 -41.30 -22.56 -34.28
N PRO A 12 -40.27 -23.37 -34.02
CA PRO A 12 -40.46 -24.79 -33.72
C PRO A 12 -40.33 -25.10 -32.24
N GLU A 13 -41.23 -25.96 -31.85
CA GLU A 13 -41.52 -26.48 -30.53
C GLU A 13 -40.38 -27.30 -29.85
N LYS A 14 -40.55 -27.37 -28.56
CA LYS A 14 -39.89 -28.22 -27.53
C LYS A 14 -39.70 -29.67 -27.98
N LYS A 15 -38.50 -30.22 -27.65
CA LYS A 15 -38.34 -31.65 -27.38
C LYS A 15 -37.71 -31.88 -26.01
N SER A 16 -38.53 -32.47 -25.21
CA SER A 16 -38.43 -33.40 -24.08
C SER A 16 -37.04 -33.67 -23.44
N ALA A 17 -37.02 -33.53 -22.13
CA ALA A 17 -36.07 -33.99 -21.16
C ALA A 17 -35.79 -35.49 -21.24
N VAL A 18 -34.49 -35.86 -21.13
CA VAL A 18 -34.02 -37.22 -20.87
C VAL A 18 -33.55 -37.29 -19.41
N PRO A 19 -33.98 -38.30 -18.63
CA PRO A 19 -33.66 -38.39 -17.20
C PRO A 19 -32.24 -38.89 -16.99
N TYR A 20 -31.54 -38.20 -16.10
CA TYR A 20 -30.21 -38.60 -15.59
C TYR A 20 -30.31 -39.85 -14.73
N LYS A 21 -29.73 -40.97 -15.20
CA LYS A 21 -29.55 -42.17 -14.39
C LYS A 21 -28.34 -42.01 -13.48
N SER A 22 -28.62 -42.11 -12.18
CA SER A 22 -27.62 -42.21 -11.13
C SER A 22 -26.75 -43.46 -11.34
N ALA A 23 -25.43 -43.28 -11.45
CA ALA A 23 -24.46 -44.36 -11.48
C ALA A 23 -24.12 -44.77 -10.04
N ALA A 24 -24.29 -46.03 -9.74
CA ALA A 24 -23.94 -46.69 -8.47
C ALA A 24 -22.42 -46.74 -8.27
N PRO A 25 -21.93 -46.83 -7.01
CA PRO A 25 -20.50 -46.80 -6.71
C PRO A 25 -19.83 -48.10 -7.14
N HIS A 26 -18.74 -47.97 -7.88
CA HIS A 26 -17.88 -49.12 -8.25
C HIS A 26 -17.21 -49.71 -7.00
N ARG A 27 -17.58 -50.98 -6.66
CA ARG A 27 -16.86 -51.84 -5.72
C ARG A 27 -15.46 -52.12 -6.28
N HIS A 28 -14.42 -51.76 -5.57
CA HIS A 28 -13.07 -52.26 -5.81
C HIS A 28 -13.01 -53.77 -5.58
N LYS A 29 -12.60 -54.51 -6.62
CA LYS A 29 -12.18 -55.89 -6.49
C LYS A 29 -10.83 -55.95 -5.77
N PRO A 30 -10.60 -56.98 -4.90
CA PRO A 30 -9.30 -57.11 -4.24
C PRO A 30 -8.23 -57.53 -5.28
N SER A 31 -7.10 -56.86 -5.21
CA SER A 31 -5.90 -57.15 -5.99
C SER A 31 -5.36 -58.53 -5.65
N ARG A 32 -5.01 -59.31 -6.68
CA ARG A 32 -4.31 -60.61 -6.59
C ARG A 32 -3.04 -60.47 -5.74
N PRO A 33 -2.67 -61.51 -4.97
CA PRO A 33 -1.42 -61.51 -4.22
C PRO A 33 -0.23 -61.51 -5.19
N LEU A 34 0.73 -60.63 -4.91
CA LEU A 34 2.02 -60.58 -5.58
C LEU A 34 2.74 -61.92 -5.43
N GLN A 35 3.04 -62.57 -6.54
CA GLN A 35 3.92 -63.71 -6.58
C GLN A 35 5.31 -63.28 -6.10
N THR A 36 5.79 -63.91 -5.05
CA THR A 36 7.16 -63.75 -4.56
C THR A 36 8.13 -64.32 -5.59
N VAL A 37 8.78 -63.44 -6.32
CA VAL A 37 9.93 -63.81 -7.17
C VAL A 37 11.10 -64.14 -6.25
N LYS A 38 11.49 -65.44 -6.19
CA LYS A 38 12.73 -65.86 -5.52
C LYS A 38 13.93 -65.37 -6.34
N LEU A 39 14.64 -64.40 -5.81
CA LEU A 39 15.92 -63.96 -6.35
C LEU A 39 16.97 -65.08 -6.30
N PRO A 40 17.88 -65.18 -7.31
CA PRO A 40 18.96 -66.15 -7.32
C PRO A 40 19.92 -65.93 -6.13
N LYS A 41 20.46 -66.99 -5.55
CA LYS A 41 21.36 -66.95 -4.38
C LYS A 41 22.63 -66.10 -4.52
N SER A 42 22.98 -65.67 -5.74
CA SER A 42 24.11 -64.80 -6.03
C SER A 42 23.88 -63.29 -5.76
N GLN A 43 22.63 -62.91 -5.40
CA GLN A 43 22.28 -61.48 -5.12
C GLN A 43 21.88 -61.23 -3.67
N MET A 44 22.13 -62.16 -2.77
CA MET A 44 21.89 -61.84 -1.34
C MET A 44 23.05 -60.99 -0.79
N PRO A 45 22.74 -59.85 -0.13
CA PRO A 45 23.76 -59.04 0.49
C PRO A 45 24.50 -59.81 1.58
N SER A 46 25.80 -59.59 1.70
CA SER A 46 26.61 -60.25 2.73
C SER A 46 26.10 -59.87 4.13
N ARG A 47 26.31 -60.76 5.11
CA ARG A 47 25.88 -60.55 6.53
C ARG A 47 26.35 -59.22 7.08
N GLN A 48 27.53 -58.74 6.65
CA GLN A 48 28.04 -57.41 7.01
C GLN A 48 27.22 -56.26 6.41
N THR A 49 26.67 -56.42 5.23
CA THR A 49 25.81 -55.38 4.58
C THR A 49 24.45 -55.24 5.29
N GLU A 50 23.90 -56.38 5.75
CA GLU A 50 22.62 -56.36 6.52
C GLU A 50 22.80 -55.74 7.92
N GLU A 51 23.90 -56.06 8.61
CA GLU A 51 24.22 -55.47 9.91
C GLU A 51 24.46 -53.95 9.80
N HIS A 52 25.16 -53.50 8.74
CA HIS A 52 25.37 -52.07 8.48
C HIS A 52 24.05 -51.35 8.18
N GLN A 53 23.17 -51.92 7.36
CA GLN A 53 21.85 -51.37 7.08
C GLN A 53 20.94 -51.32 8.32
N ALA A 54 21.01 -52.33 9.17
CA ALA A 54 20.26 -52.38 10.44
C ALA A 54 20.74 -51.26 11.39
N LEU A 55 22.07 -51.03 11.45
CA LEU A 55 22.65 -49.94 12.26
C LEU A 55 22.24 -48.56 11.76
N LEU A 56 22.20 -48.36 10.45
CA LEU A 56 21.73 -47.10 9.84
C LEU A 56 20.23 -46.87 10.12
N ARG A 57 19.39 -47.91 10.05
CA ARG A 57 17.96 -47.83 10.37
C ARG A 57 17.74 -47.45 11.83
N THR A 58 18.49 -48.02 12.76
CA THR A 58 18.39 -47.67 14.18
C THR A 58 18.87 -46.24 14.50
N LYS A 59 19.95 -45.77 13.84
CA LYS A 59 20.40 -44.37 13.95
C LYS A 59 19.34 -43.40 13.40
N TYR A 60 18.73 -43.77 12.25
CA TYR A 60 17.68 -42.95 11.64
C TYR A 60 16.43 -42.85 12.54
N HIS A 61 16.00 -44.02 13.11
CA HIS A 61 14.87 -44.03 14.04
C HIS A 61 15.12 -43.18 15.31
N LYS A 62 16.32 -43.30 15.89
CA LYS A 62 16.71 -42.46 17.06
C LYS A 62 16.73 -40.96 16.71
N LYS A 63 17.25 -40.58 15.52
CA LYS A 63 17.26 -39.19 15.05
C LYS A 63 15.83 -38.68 14.83
N ARG A 64 14.95 -39.48 14.23
CA ARG A 64 13.54 -39.15 14.01
C ARG A 64 12.76 -39.00 15.32
N GLN A 65 13.04 -39.83 16.32
CA GLN A 65 12.42 -39.69 17.65
C GLN A 65 12.88 -38.42 18.37
N ARG A 66 14.17 -38.07 18.30
CA ARG A 66 14.70 -36.80 18.85
C ARG A 66 14.07 -35.59 18.17
N LEU A 67 13.94 -35.60 16.85
CA LEU A 67 13.28 -34.54 16.09
C LEU A 67 11.81 -34.37 16.50
N LYS A 68 11.06 -35.48 16.66
CA LYS A 68 9.69 -35.43 17.17
C LYS A 68 9.58 -34.88 18.59
N HIS A 69 10.56 -35.18 19.43
CA HIS A 69 10.58 -34.65 20.80
C HIS A 69 10.87 -33.16 20.81
N ILE A 70 11.85 -32.68 20.04
CA ILE A 70 12.16 -31.27 19.86
C ILE A 70 10.95 -30.53 19.30
N PHE A 71 10.29 -31.09 18.27
CA PHE A 71 9.08 -30.50 17.69
C PHE A 71 7.94 -30.36 18.72
N ARG A 72 7.73 -31.37 19.57
CA ARG A 72 6.72 -31.29 20.65
C ARG A 72 7.04 -30.22 21.67
N ILE A 73 8.32 -30.05 22.02
CA ILE A 73 8.78 -28.97 22.92
C ILE A 73 8.52 -27.59 22.28
N LEU A 74 8.88 -27.43 21.00
CA LEU A 74 8.66 -26.16 20.29
C LEU A 74 7.17 -25.80 20.20
N VAL A 75 6.31 -26.79 19.89
CA VAL A 75 4.85 -26.59 19.90
C VAL A 75 4.36 -26.22 21.28
N GLY A 76 4.86 -26.87 22.34
CA GLY A 76 4.52 -26.52 23.72
C GLY A 76 4.91 -25.09 24.10
N VAL A 77 6.12 -24.67 23.72
CA VAL A 77 6.60 -23.29 23.94
C VAL A 77 5.73 -22.29 23.17
N PHE A 78 5.41 -22.60 21.91
CA PHE A 78 4.54 -21.73 21.10
C PHE A 78 3.15 -21.56 21.72
N VAL A 79 2.55 -22.65 22.21
CA VAL A 79 1.24 -22.59 22.89
C VAL A 79 1.31 -21.74 24.17
N ILE A 80 2.38 -21.89 24.96
CA ILE A 80 2.58 -21.08 26.18
C ILE A 80 2.71 -19.60 25.83
N LEU A 81 3.49 -19.26 24.78
CA LEU A 81 3.65 -17.87 24.32
C LEU A 81 2.33 -17.30 23.78
N ALA A 82 1.56 -18.10 23.04
CA ALA A 82 0.25 -17.68 22.54
C ALA A 82 -0.75 -17.42 23.68
N VAL A 83 -0.77 -18.28 24.70
CA VAL A 83 -1.62 -18.07 25.89
C VAL A 83 -1.16 -16.85 26.69
N ALA A 84 0.15 -16.70 26.91
CA ALA A 84 0.70 -15.53 27.61
C ALA A 84 0.40 -14.23 26.83
N GLY A 85 0.55 -14.24 25.51
CA GLY A 85 0.18 -13.12 24.64
C GLY A 85 -1.32 -12.81 24.70
N GLY A 86 -2.18 -13.83 24.67
CA GLY A 86 -3.63 -13.68 24.82
C GLY A 86 -4.04 -13.11 26.18
N VAL A 87 -3.39 -13.55 27.26
CA VAL A 87 -3.63 -13.02 28.62
C VAL A 87 -3.14 -11.57 28.71
N PHE A 88 -1.95 -11.27 28.17
CA PHE A 88 -1.41 -9.90 28.14
C PHE A 88 -2.30 -8.98 27.30
N TYR A 89 -2.78 -9.43 26.16
CA TYR A 89 -3.71 -8.69 25.29
C TYR A 89 -5.05 -8.46 26.01
N GLY A 90 -5.63 -9.50 26.60
CA GLY A 90 -6.87 -9.39 27.37
C GLY A 90 -6.75 -8.47 28.59
N TRP A 91 -5.60 -8.52 29.28
CA TRP A 91 -5.31 -7.61 30.40
C TRP A 91 -5.26 -6.15 29.95
N ASN A 92 -4.59 -5.86 28.81
CA ASN A 92 -4.52 -4.52 28.27
C ASN A 92 -5.90 -3.98 27.83
N ILE A 93 -6.78 -4.84 27.28
CA ILE A 93 -8.16 -4.46 26.98
C ILE A 93 -8.95 -4.13 28.24
N LEU A 94 -8.86 -5.00 29.27
CA LEU A 94 -9.59 -4.83 30.53
C LEU A 94 -9.04 -3.67 31.38
N SER A 95 -7.76 -3.36 31.29
CA SER A 95 -7.12 -2.24 32.01
C SER A 95 -7.28 -0.89 31.31
N GLY A 96 -7.97 -0.81 30.19
CA GLY A 96 -8.17 0.43 29.44
C GLY A 96 -6.90 1.00 28.78
N ASN A 97 -5.80 0.24 28.77
CA ASN A 97 -4.52 0.67 28.20
C ASN A 97 -4.41 0.45 26.69
N TYR A 98 -5.47 0.01 26.02
CA TYR A 98 -5.49 -0.13 24.58
C TYR A 98 -5.91 1.18 23.94
N PHE A 99 -4.97 1.77 23.21
CA PHE A 99 -5.12 2.87 22.27
C PHE A 99 -6.35 3.71 22.55
N GLY A 100 -6.12 4.89 23.12
CA GLY A 100 -7.21 5.85 23.28
C GLY A 100 -8.01 5.86 22.00
N THR A 101 -9.31 5.66 22.10
CA THR A 101 -10.23 6.02 21.02
C THR A 101 -9.73 7.35 20.46
N PRO A 102 -9.60 7.53 19.13
CA PRO A 102 -9.32 8.84 18.62
C PRO A 102 -10.39 9.75 19.25
N GLU A 103 -9.97 10.61 20.17
CA GLU A 103 -10.85 11.64 20.72
C GLU A 103 -11.40 12.34 19.49
N GLN A 104 -12.71 12.31 19.33
CA GLN A 104 -13.37 13.03 18.28
C GLN A 104 -12.88 14.46 18.36
N ALA A 105 -12.12 14.88 17.35
CA ALA A 105 -11.72 16.25 17.23
C ALA A 105 -13.00 17.09 17.22
N PHE A 106 -13.17 17.93 18.24
CA PHE A 106 -14.22 18.92 18.36
C PHE A 106 -15.65 18.47 18.70
N ASP A 107 -15.91 18.30 19.99
CA ASP A 107 -17.20 18.68 20.53
C ASP A 107 -17.11 20.16 20.99
N SER A 108 -17.64 21.07 20.19
CA SER A 108 -17.62 22.51 20.48
C SER A 108 -18.49 22.92 21.68
N SER A 109 -19.32 22.02 22.19
CA SER A 109 -20.24 22.30 23.31
C SER A 109 -19.57 22.21 24.68
N GLU A 110 -18.56 21.34 24.87
CA GLU A 110 -17.81 21.27 26.13
C GLU A 110 -16.72 22.33 26.25
N VAL A 111 -16.12 22.73 25.14
CA VAL A 111 -15.05 23.76 25.15
C VAL A 111 -15.58 25.13 25.58
N PHE A 112 -16.82 25.46 25.22
CA PHE A 112 -17.40 26.79 25.56
C PHE A 112 -17.81 26.88 27.02
N THR A 113 -18.26 25.82 27.66
CA THR A 113 -18.68 25.83 29.07
C THR A 113 -17.50 25.81 30.04
N ASN A 114 -16.42 25.13 29.69
CA ASN A 114 -15.22 25.05 30.53
C ASN A 114 -14.29 26.29 30.38
N ALA A 115 -14.32 26.98 29.24
CA ALA A 115 -13.53 28.20 29.00
C ALA A 115 -13.99 29.39 29.85
N LEU A 116 -15.25 29.44 30.29
CA LEU A 116 -15.80 30.46 31.17
C LEU A 116 -15.52 30.20 32.66
N ALA A 117 -15.19 28.98 33.06
CA ALA A 117 -14.97 28.61 34.48
C ALA A 117 -13.50 28.62 34.93
N ALA A 118 -12.54 28.65 33.99
CA ALA A 118 -11.11 28.53 34.32
C ALA A 118 -10.33 29.81 33.88
N LYS A 119 -10.38 30.86 34.67
CA LYS A 119 -9.70 32.14 34.42
C LYS A 119 -8.23 32.16 34.82
N GLU A 120 -7.63 31.03 35.20
CA GLU A 120 -6.21 30.91 35.53
C GLU A 120 -5.58 29.66 34.94
N ASN A 121 -4.63 29.88 34.03
CA ASN A 121 -3.70 28.86 33.45
C ASN A 121 -4.20 27.95 32.34
N MET A 122 -5.12 28.31 31.49
CA MET A 122 -5.26 27.62 30.19
C MET A 122 -4.21 28.12 29.21
N ARG A 123 -3.03 27.47 29.19
CA ARG A 123 -2.29 27.34 27.94
C ARG A 123 -3.09 26.40 27.05
N THR A 124 -3.89 26.96 26.15
CA THR A 124 -4.45 26.19 25.04
C THR A 124 -3.29 25.49 24.36
N GLU A 125 -3.27 24.17 24.41
CA GLU A 125 -2.30 23.42 23.61
C GLU A 125 -2.52 23.83 22.16
N SER A 126 -1.47 24.35 21.54
CA SER A 126 -1.54 24.77 20.16
C SER A 126 -1.88 23.57 19.30
N PHE A 127 -2.89 23.67 18.43
CA PHE A 127 -3.20 22.70 17.37
C PHE A 127 -1.96 22.21 16.61
N SER A 128 -0.91 23.02 16.60
CA SER A 128 0.36 22.77 15.93
C SER A 128 1.43 22.07 16.78
N GLN A 129 1.15 21.65 18.03
CA GLN A 129 2.20 21.06 18.89
C GLN A 129 2.79 19.75 18.32
N LYS A 130 1.99 19.00 17.57
CA LYS A 130 2.41 17.74 16.94
C LYS A 130 2.87 17.95 15.49
N LEU A 131 2.86 19.16 14.97
CA LEU A 131 3.24 19.47 13.61
C LEU A 131 4.58 20.22 13.54
N CYS A 132 5.30 20.01 12.44
CA CYS A 132 6.43 20.86 12.08
C CYS A 132 5.89 22.17 11.50
N VAL A 133 5.95 23.25 12.24
CA VAL A 133 5.48 24.55 11.79
C VAL A 133 6.65 25.44 11.46
N SER A 134 6.64 26.00 10.25
CA SER A 134 7.61 27.00 9.84
C SER A 134 6.93 28.38 9.78
N PRO A 135 7.39 29.38 10.52
CA PRO A 135 6.87 30.73 10.41
C PRO A 135 7.28 31.47 9.12
N LYS A 136 8.19 30.84 8.34
CA LYS A 136 8.74 31.36 7.09
C LYS A 136 8.76 30.25 6.03
N GLY A 137 8.55 30.64 4.78
CA GLY A 137 8.63 29.71 3.65
C GLY A 137 10.04 29.15 3.40
N ASN A 138 11.08 29.86 3.91
CA ASN A 138 12.47 29.49 3.74
C ASN A 138 13.16 29.40 5.10
N VAL A 139 13.78 28.24 5.36
CA VAL A 139 14.58 27.94 6.55
C VAL A 139 15.76 27.08 6.12
N ASP A 140 16.98 27.50 6.46
CA ASP A 140 18.18 26.70 6.23
C ASP A 140 18.93 26.53 7.56
N ARG A 141 18.88 25.29 8.10
CA ARG A 141 19.58 24.90 9.33
C ARG A 141 20.46 23.68 9.10
N ILE A 142 20.65 23.30 7.85
CA ILE A 142 21.44 22.14 7.44
C ILE A 142 22.64 22.60 6.61
N LYS A 143 23.61 21.71 6.47
CA LYS A 143 24.80 21.98 5.64
C LYS A 143 24.59 21.41 4.24
N ASN A 144 25.03 22.17 3.24
CA ASN A 144 25.12 21.71 1.85
C ASN A 144 23.78 21.22 1.26
N ALA A 145 22.65 21.81 1.66
CA ALA A 145 21.42 21.62 0.88
C ALA A 145 21.63 22.19 -0.52
N GLN A 146 21.38 21.39 -1.52
CA GLN A 146 21.54 21.76 -2.93
C GLN A 146 20.21 21.52 -3.63
N LEU A 147 19.43 22.56 -3.79
CA LEU A 147 18.29 22.59 -4.69
C LEU A 147 18.54 23.69 -5.71
N GLU A 148 18.25 23.42 -6.98
CA GLU A 148 18.41 24.40 -8.05
C GLU A 148 17.34 25.50 -7.94
N GLU A 149 17.60 26.61 -8.64
CA GLU A 149 16.68 27.74 -8.67
C GLU A 149 15.32 27.31 -9.27
N GLY A 150 14.23 27.71 -8.63
CA GLY A 150 12.86 27.33 -9.01
C GLY A 150 12.32 26.11 -8.30
N GLN A 151 13.15 25.20 -7.85
CA GLN A 151 12.72 24.01 -7.12
C GLN A 151 12.28 24.32 -5.71
N LYS A 152 11.41 23.47 -5.17
CA LYS A 152 10.89 23.58 -3.81
C LYS A 152 11.24 22.35 -3.01
N GLY A 153 11.46 22.53 -1.71
CA GLY A 153 11.80 21.38 -0.89
C GLY A 153 11.71 21.63 0.60
N LEU A 154 11.62 20.53 1.34
CA LEU A 154 11.67 20.56 2.80
C LEU A 154 12.36 19.34 3.37
N LEU A 155 12.89 19.50 4.59
CA LEU A 155 13.34 18.43 5.47
C LEU A 155 12.84 18.72 6.88
N PHE A 156 11.91 17.91 7.36
CA PHE A 156 11.30 18.05 8.67
C PHE A 156 11.59 16.85 9.54
N SER A 157 12.03 17.09 10.79
CA SER A 157 12.15 16.05 11.80
C SER A 157 10.82 15.86 12.52
N LEU A 158 10.12 14.75 12.25
CA LEU A 158 8.85 14.41 12.89
C LEU A 158 9.06 14.11 14.39
N SER A 159 10.11 13.36 14.72
CA SER A 159 10.40 12.97 16.10
C SER A 159 10.68 14.15 17.03
N ASN A 160 11.11 15.29 16.51
CA ASN A 160 11.44 16.49 17.28
C ASN A 160 10.54 17.68 16.93
N HIS A 161 9.59 17.53 16.01
CA HIS A 161 8.73 18.61 15.48
C HIS A 161 9.53 19.84 15.02
N LYS A 162 10.64 19.60 14.29
CA LYS A 162 11.56 20.66 13.87
C LYS A 162 11.66 20.76 12.35
N VAL A 163 11.60 21.99 11.89
CA VAL A 163 11.94 22.36 10.52
C VAL A 163 13.46 22.48 10.42
N LEU A 164 14.10 21.59 9.63
CA LEU A 164 15.54 21.61 9.38
C LEU A 164 15.87 22.40 8.11
N TYR A 165 15.09 22.18 7.07
CA TYR A 165 15.19 22.87 5.79
C TYR A 165 13.80 23.18 5.24
N ALA A 166 13.66 24.31 4.63
CA ALA A 166 12.47 24.74 3.90
C ALA A 166 12.88 25.71 2.80
N ASN A 167 12.41 25.46 1.59
CA ASN A 167 12.59 26.32 0.43
C ASN A 167 11.28 26.42 -0.35
N GLY A 168 10.64 27.58 -0.32
CA GLY A 168 9.37 27.82 -1.01
C GLY A 168 8.24 26.89 -0.57
N ILE A 169 8.19 26.49 0.70
CA ILE A 169 7.26 25.44 1.17
C ILE A 169 5.79 25.84 1.12
N TYR A 170 5.48 27.11 0.96
CA TYR A 170 4.12 27.64 0.81
C TYR A 170 3.82 28.09 -0.63
N ASP A 171 4.79 27.95 -1.54
CA ASP A 171 4.59 28.27 -2.94
C ASP A 171 3.74 27.20 -3.63
N LYS A 172 2.84 27.62 -4.53
CA LYS A 172 2.05 26.70 -5.32
C LYS A 172 2.94 25.93 -6.30
N VAL A 173 2.73 24.62 -6.34
CA VAL A 173 3.38 23.69 -7.26
C VAL A 173 2.36 22.71 -7.84
N TYR A 174 2.66 22.12 -8.98
CA TYR A 174 1.89 21.01 -9.51
C TYR A 174 2.36 19.70 -8.87
N PRO A 175 1.44 18.93 -8.26
CA PRO A 175 1.81 17.74 -7.49
C PRO A 175 2.19 16.53 -8.36
N ALA A 176 1.78 16.49 -9.63
CA ALA A 176 1.82 15.27 -10.42
C ALA A 176 1.23 14.08 -9.63
N SER A 177 1.81 12.88 -9.73
CA SER A 177 1.33 11.68 -9.02
C SER A 177 1.51 11.71 -7.49
N ILE A 178 2.08 12.75 -6.88
CA ILE A 178 2.02 12.95 -5.43
C ILE A 178 0.55 13.07 -4.96
N THR A 179 -0.34 13.53 -5.83
CA THR A 179 -1.82 13.52 -5.66
C THR A 179 -2.35 12.19 -5.12
N LYS A 180 -1.75 11.07 -5.54
CA LYS A 180 -2.20 9.71 -5.19
C LYS A 180 -2.07 9.38 -3.70
N ILE A 181 -1.34 10.19 -2.93
CA ILE A 181 -1.35 10.11 -1.46
C ILE A 181 -2.77 10.38 -0.95
N MET A 182 -3.42 11.43 -1.45
CA MET A 182 -4.80 11.76 -1.07
C MET A 182 -5.79 10.68 -1.54
N THR A 183 -5.62 10.19 -2.76
CA THR A 183 -6.45 9.10 -3.31
C THR A 183 -6.34 7.84 -2.47
N ALA A 184 -5.12 7.47 -2.05
CA ALA A 184 -4.88 6.32 -1.19
C ALA A 184 -5.52 6.49 0.20
N MET A 185 -5.39 7.65 0.82
CA MET A 185 -6.01 7.92 2.13
C MET A 185 -7.53 7.75 2.10
N LEU A 186 -8.20 8.25 1.08
CA LEU A 186 -9.65 8.09 0.93
C LEU A 186 -10.06 6.64 0.66
N ALA A 187 -9.25 5.89 -0.10
CA ALA A 187 -9.45 4.46 -0.30
C ALA A 187 -9.33 3.70 1.03
N LEU A 188 -8.30 3.96 1.83
CA LEU A 188 -8.09 3.36 3.14
C LEU A 188 -9.23 3.71 4.11
N GLN A 189 -9.67 4.96 4.16
CA GLN A 189 -10.77 5.42 5.00
C GLN A 189 -12.12 4.76 4.65
N SER A 190 -12.29 4.33 3.41
CA SER A 190 -13.52 3.65 2.99
C SER A 190 -13.76 2.34 3.73
N GLY A 191 -12.71 1.68 4.23
CA GLY A 191 -12.76 0.37 4.89
C GLY A 191 -13.17 -0.78 3.98
N LYS A 192 -13.15 -0.58 2.66
CA LYS A 192 -13.69 -1.51 1.64
C LYS A 192 -12.59 -2.25 0.87
N LEU A 193 -11.39 -2.43 1.44
CA LEU A 193 -10.23 -2.96 0.73
C LEU A 193 -10.46 -4.35 0.10
N ASN A 194 -11.32 -5.18 0.71
CA ASN A 194 -11.64 -6.51 0.21
C ASN A 194 -12.73 -6.53 -0.87
N ASP A 195 -13.36 -5.38 -1.15
CA ASP A 195 -14.42 -5.33 -2.15
C ASP A 195 -13.85 -5.45 -3.56
N THR A 196 -14.56 -6.17 -4.42
CA THR A 196 -14.21 -6.29 -5.84
C THR A 196 -14.74 -5.10 -6.62
N VAL A 197 -13.85 -4.43 -7.32
CA VAL A 197 -14.13 -3.31 -8.22
C VAL A 197 -14.14 -3.83 -9.65
N THR A 198 -15.17 -3.54 -10.40
CA THR A 198 -15.20 -3.79 -11.84
C THR A 198 -14.69 -2.56 -12.58
N ILE A 199 -13.63 -2.72 -13.35
CA ILE A 199 -13.05 -1.63 -14.15
C ILE A 199 -14.05 -1.21 -15.22
N THR A 200 -14.32 0.09 -15.29
CA THR A 200 -15.19 0.68 -16.31
C THR A 200 -14.40 1.17 -17.51
N GLN A 201 -15.09 1.50 -18.62
CA GLN A 201 -14.44 2.10 -19.77
C GLN A 201 -13.85 3.48 -19.44
N ASP A 202 -14.51 4.24 -18.58
CA ASP A 202 -14.04 5.57 -18.15
C ASP A 202 -12.76 5.48 -17.33
N ASN A 203 -12.56 4.40 -16.56
CA ASN A 203 -11.33 4.21 -15.77
C ASN A 203 -10.09 4.03 -16.64
N VAL A 204 -10.26 3.51 -17.85
CA VAL A 204 -9.15 3.21 -18.79
C VAL A 204 -9.08 4.20 -19.96
N THR A 205 -10.00 5.15 -20.04
CA THR A 205 -9.98 6.22 -21.04
C THR A 205 -9.22 7.42 -20.46
N LEU A 206 -7.91 7.40 -20.64
CA LEU A 206 -6.97 8.39 -20.11
C LEU A 206 -6.17 9.03 -21.25
N GLU A 207 -5.48 10.13 -20.94
CA GLU A 207 -4.60 10.81 -21.89
C GLU A 207 -3.49 9.88 -22.38
N ASP A 208 -3.12 10.01 -23.66
CA ASP A 208 -2.03 9.25 -24.27
C ASP A 208 -0.71 9.47 -23.51
N GLY A 209 0.03 8.39 -23.26
CA GLY A 209 1.27 8.42 -22.51
C GLY A 209 1.09 8.39 -20.97
N SER A 210 -0.15 8.32 -20.48
CA SER A 210 -0.43 8.13 -19.06
C SER A 210 0.13 6.80 -18.57
N GLN A 211 0.69 6.78 -17.35
CA GLN A 211 1.14 5.55 -16.70
C GLN A 211 -0.07 4.74 -16.22
N VAL A 212 -0.27 3.57 -16.81
CA VAL A 212 -1.40 2.68 -16.53
C VAL A 212 -0.94 1.26 -16.21
N CYS A 213 -1.67 0.57 -15.36
CA CYS A 213 -1.40 -0.84 -15.01
C CYS A 213 -1.80 -1.81 -16.13
N GLY A 214 -2.60 -1.34 -17.07
CA GLY A 214 -3.03 -2.09 -18.26
C GLY A 214 -4.33 -2.85 -18.04
N PHE A 215 -5.17 -2.40 -17.13
CA PHE A 215 -6.53 -2.92 -16.98
C PHE A 215 -7.38 -2.60 -18.21
N VAL A 216 -8.39 -3.42 -18.45
CA VAL A 216 -9.40 -3.19 -19.48
C VAL A 216 -10.81 -3.20 -18.87
N ALA A 217 -11.75 -2.57 -19.53
CA ALA A 217 -13.14 -2.56 -19.08
C ALA A 217 -13.69 -3.98 -18.87
N GLY A 218 -14.30 -4.23 -17.72
CA GLY A 218 -14.82 -5.53 -17.30
C GLY A 218 -13.85 -6.36 -16.45
N ASP A 219 -12.58 -6.00 -16.31
CA ASP A 219 -11.66 -6.64 -15.38
C ASP A 219 -12.17 -6.44 -13.95
N GLN A 220 -11.97 -7.45 -13.08
CA GLN A 220 -12.39 -7.45 -11.67
C GLN A 220 -11.16 -7.50 -10.77
N VAL A 221 -10.94 -6.43 -10.02
CA VAL A 221 -9.77 -6.21 -9.18
C VAL A 221 -10.22 -5.79 -7.80
N THR A 222 -9.59 -6.23 -6.72
CA THR A 222 -9.98 -5.75 -5.39
C THR A 222 -9.49 -4.31 -5.16
N LEU A 223 -10.18 -3.57 -4.28
CA LEU A 223 -9.75 -2.22 -3.92
C LEU A 223 -8.33 -2.21 -3.31
N ASP A 224 -7.97 -3.24 -2.56
CA ASP A 224 -6.60 -3.45 -2.05
C ASP A 224 -5.58 -3.59 -3.18
N GLN A 225 -5.87 -4.41 -4.18
CA GLN A 225 -4.99 -4.57 -5.35
C GLN A 225 -4.85 -3.26 -6.14
N LEU A 226 -5.95 -2.52 -6.31
CA LEU A 226 -5.91 -1.19 -6.93
C LEU A 226 -5.05 -0.21 -6.13
N LEU A 227 -5.11 -0.26 -4.79
CA LEU A 227 -4.30 0.56 -3.90
C LEU A 227 -2.79 0.24 -4.06
N HIS A 228 -2.44 -1.03 -4.17
CA HIS A 228 -1.07 -1.45 -4.48
C HIS A 228 -0.61 -0.95 -5.86
N CYS A 229 -1.43 -1.09 -6.88
CA CYS A 229 -1.15 -0.58 -8.23
C CYS A 229 -0.97 0.96 -8.23
N LEU A 230 -1.79 1.66 -7.44
CA LEU A 230 -1.75 3.11 -7.27
C LEU A 230 -0.42 3.58 -6.64
N LEU A 231 -0.02 2.96 -5.53
CA LEU A 231 1.11 3.45 -4.72
C LEU A 231 2.46 2.94 -5.23
N VAL A 232 2.56 1.66 -5.61
CA VAL A 232 3.81 1.06 -6.08
C VAL A 232 4.14 1.56 -7.50
N TYR A 233 3.23 1.36 -8.43
CA TYR A 233 3.47 1.64 -9.86
C TYR A 233 2.97 3.00 -10.31
N SER A 234 2.12 3.65 -9.50
CA SER A 234 1.53 4.94 -9.86
C SER A 234 0.49 4.87 -11.00
N GLY A 235 -0.26 3.76 -11.13
CA GLY A 235 -1.28 3.58 -12.16
C GLY A 235 -2.38 4.64 -12.12
N ASN A 236 -2.63 5.30 -13.26
CA ASN A 236 -3.70 6.30 -13.37
C ASN A 236 -5.06 5.63 -13.54
N ASP A 237 -5.12 4.50 -14.22
CA ASP A 237 -6.30 3.62 -14.32
C ASP A 237 -6.75 3.12 -12.94
N ALA A 238 -5.80 2.70 -12.10
CA ALA A 238 -6.08 2.35 -10.71
C ALA A 238 -6.63 3.54 -9.91
N ALA A 239 -6.08 4.75 -10.09
CA ALA A 239 -6.57 5.96 -9.44
C ALA A 239 -8.02 6.29 -9.84
N SER A 240 -8.32 6.20 -11.13
CA SER A 240 -9.67 6.45 -11.67
C SER A 240 -10.68 5.42 -11.16
N ALA A 241 -10.32 4.13 -11.14
CA ALA A 241 -11.17 3.06 -10.62
C ALA A 241 -11.45 3.23 -9.12
N ILE A 242 -10.43 3.58 -8.32
CA ILE A 242 -10.60 3.90 -6.90
C ILE A 242 -11.56 5.07 -6.73
N ALA A 243 -11.39 6.13 -7.49
CA ALA A 243 -12.20 7.34 -7.39
C ALA A 243 -13.67 7.06 -7.68
N GLU A 244 -13.96 6.36 -8.78
CA GLU A 244 -15.33 6.00 -9.14
C GLU A 244 -15.96 5.07 -8.09
N TYR A 245 -15.22 4.06 -7.63
CA TYR A 245 -15.73 3.09 -6.66
C TYR A 245 -16.00 3.69 -5.28
N VAL A 246 -15.07 4.46 -4.76
CA VAL A 246 -15.16 5.03 -3.40
C VAL A 246 -16.11 6.24 -3.37
N GLY A 247 -16.02 7.09 -4.39
CA GLY A 247 -16.82 8.31 -4.50
C GLY A 247 -18.21 8.10 -5.12
N GLY A 248 -18.44 7.00 -5.83
CA GLY A 248 -19.62 6.79 -6.66
C GLY A 248 -19.56 7.55 -8.00
N SER A 249 -18.71 8.55 -8.12
CA SER A 249 -18.28 9.20 -9.34
C SER A 249 -16.94 9.89 -9.12
N THR A 250 -16.20 10.18 -10.20
CA THR A 250 -14.93 10.91 -10.12
C THR A 250 -15.12 12.33 -9.55
N GLU A 251 -16.17 13.04 -9.93
CA GLU A 251 -16.48 14.38 -9.46
C GLU A 251 -16.72 14.40 -7.94
N ASN A 252 -17.52 13.46 -7.44
CA ASN A 252 -17.79 13.35 -6.01
C ASN A 252 -16.53 12.97 -5.24
N PHE A 253 -15.70 12.09 -5.79
CA PHE A 253 -14.41 11.75 -5.18
C PHE A 253 -13.46 12.94 -5.12
N VAL A 254 -13.36 13.75 -6.17
CA VAL A 254 -12.57 15.00 -6.18
C VAL A 254 -13.09 15.98 -5.13
N GLN A 255 -14.40 16.08 -4.95
CA GLN A 255 -14.96 16.89 -3.86
C GLN A 255 -14.52 16.35 -2.50
N MET A 256 -14.57 15.02 -2.29
CA MET A 256 -14.07 14.38 -1.05
C MET A 256 -12.57 14.66 -0.83
N MET A 257 -11.74 14.65 -1.89
CA MET A 257 -10.32 15.01 -1.80
C MET A 257 -10.13 16.43 -1.29
N ASN A 258 -10.87 17.39 -1.84
CA ASN A 258 -10.79 18.80 -1.45
C ASN A 258 -11.31 19.04 -0.03
N ASP A 259 -12.41 18.40 0.35
CA ASP A 259 -12.97 18.47 1.71
C ASP A 259 -11.98 17.90 2.74
N TYR A 260 -11.33 16.78 2.40
CA TYR A 260 -10.36 16.16 3.28
C TYR A 260 -9.06 16.98 3.37
N ALA A 261 -8.60 17.56 2.26
CA ALA A 261 -7.48 18.49 2.27
C ALA A 261 -7.76 19.69 3.19
N ALA A 262 -8.95 20.28 3.10
CA ALA A 262 -9.36 21.38 3.99
C ALA A 262 -9.37 20.93 5.47
N LYS A 263 -9.85 19.72 5.76
CA LYS A 263 -9.86 19.13 7.11
C LYS A 263 -8.46 18.93 7.67
N LEU A 264 -7.48 18.56 6.83
CA LEU A 264 -6.08 18.45 7.21
C LEU A 264 -5.36 19.80 7.37
N GLY A 265 -6.01 20.91 6.96
CA GLY A 265 -5.42 22.23 6.99
C GLY A 265 -4.57 22.55 5.75
N CYS A 266 -4.73 21.81 4.65
CA CYS A 266 -4.06 22.05 3.37
C CYS A 266 -4.67 23.24 2.65
N THR A 267 -4.29 24.45 3.05
CA THR A 267 -4.90 25.70 2.56
C THR A 267 -4.40 26.15 1.20
N GLY A 268 -3.30 25.60 0.73
CA GLY A 268 -2.69 25.88 -0.57
C GLY A 268 -2.93 24.78 -1.60
N THR A 269 -3.88 23.87 -1.37
CA THR A 269 -4.15 22.68 -2.21
C THR A 269 -5.53 22.76 -2.83
N HIS A 270 -5.60 22.37 -4.10
CA HIS A 270 -6.84 22.09 -4.80
C HIS A 270 -6.65 20.92 -5.78
N PHE A 271 -7.53 19.95 -5.72
CA PHE A 271 -7.56 18.79 -6.60
C PHE A 271 -8.64 18.95 -7.66
N SER A 272 -8.32 18.57 -8.90
CA SER A 272 -9.26 18.49 -10.03
C SER A 272 -9.43 17.06 -10.55
N ASN A 273 -8.52 16.14 -10.15
CA ASN A 273 -8.56 14.74 -10.56
C ASN A 273 -7.88 13.83 -9.51
N PRO A 274 -8.10 12.50 -9.55
CA PRO A 274 -7.55 11.58 -8.52
C PRO A 274 -6.12 11.11 -8.79
N HIS A 275 -5.54 11.40 -9.94
CA HIS A 275 -4.27 10.80 -10.40
C HIS A 275 -3.11 11.79 -10.51
N GLY A 276 -3.39 13.09 -10.64
CA GLY A 276 -2.37 14.14 -10.76
C GLY A 276 -1.92 14.45 -12.20
N LEU A 277 -2.70 14.08 -13.21
CA LEU A 277 -2.51 14.59 -14.55
C LEU A 277 -2.72 16.10 -14.59
N GLN A 278 -2.09 16.75 -15.55
CA GLN A 278 -1.98 18.21 -15.58
C GLN A 278 -3.33 18.90 -15.73
N ASP A 279 -3.58 19.88 -14.85
CA ASP A 279 -4.71 20.80 -14.89
C ASP A 279 -4.29 22.09 -14.16
N GLU A 280 -4.67 23.24 -14.67
CA GLU A 280 -4.30 24.54 -14.08
C GLU A 280 -4.83 24.75 -12.66
N ASN A 281 -5.96 24.11 -12.33
CA ASN A 281 -6.59 24.15 -11.02
C ASN A 281 -6.14 23.00 -10.10
N HIS A 282 -5.21 22.13 -10.55
CA HIS A 282 -4.69 21.03 -9.78
C HIS A 282 -3.33 21.38 -9.20
N TYR A 283 -3.31 21.91 -7.98
CA TYR A 283 -2.09 22.41 -7.35
C TYR A 283 -2.04 22.09 -5.85
N THR A 284 -0.85 22.19 -5.29
CA THR A 284 -0.58 22.00 -3.88
C THR A 284 0.59 22.90 -3.43
N THR A 285 1.06 22.70 -2.18
CA THR A 285 2.32 23.26 -1.68
C THR A 285 3.16 22.14 -1.05
N PRO A 286 4.49 22.26 -0.96
CA PRO A 286 5.31 21.28 -0.23
C PRO A 286 4.88 21.09 1.23
N TYR A 287 4.37 22.14 1.88
CA TYR A 287 3.86 22.06 3.24
C TYR A 287 2.56 21.25 3.32
N ASP A 288 1.65 21.43 2.38
CA ASP A 288 0.41 20.65 2.33
C ASP A 288 0.69 19.18 2.00
N ILE A 289 1.67 18.89 1.13
CA ILE A 289 2.14 17.53 0.90
C ILE A 289 2.67 16.90 2.21
N TYR A 290 3.42 17.67 3.02
CA TYR A 290 3.84 17.20 4.32
C TYR A 290 2.65 16.85 5.23
N LEU A 291 1.61 17.68 5.27
CA LEU A 291 0.41 17.38 6.07
C LEU A 291 -0.27 16.11 5.61
N MET A 292 -0.46 15.94 4.29
CA MET A 292 -1.05 14.74 3.71
C MET A 292 -0.20 13.49 3.97
N LEU A 293 1.10 13.59 3.78
CA LEU A 293 2.02 12.47 3.98
C LEU A 293 2.10 12.06 5.46
N ASN A 294 2.14 13.05 6.36
CA ASN A 294 2.13 12.80 7.81
C ASN A 294 0.84 12.07 8.25
N GLU A 295 -0.29 12.39 7.67
CA GLU A 295 -1.55 11.67 7.90
C GLU A 295 -1.52 10.29 7.26
N ALA A 296 -1.06 10.16 6.01
CA ALA A 296 -1.01 8.89 5.29
C ALA A 296 -0.20 7.82 6.04
N PHE A 297 0.90 8.20 6.68
CA PHE A 297 1.72 7.28 7.48
C PHE A 297 1.09 6.88 8.83
N THR A 298 -0.09 7.38 9.16
CA THR A 298 -0.88 6.84 10.29
C THR A 298 -1.62 5.55 9.91
N TYR A 299 -1.72 5.23 8.62
CA TYR A 299 -2.28 3.99 8.10
C TYR A 299 -1.15 2.97 7.86
N PRO A 300 -1.11 1.84 8.60
CA PRO A 300 -0.07 0.82 8.43
C PRO A 300 0.03 0.32 6.99
N GLU A 301 -1.11 0.11 6.33
CA GLU A 301 -1.19 -0.38 4.96
C GLU A 301 -0.51 0.57 3.98
N PHE A 302 -0.58 1.89 4.21
CA PHE A 302 0.12 2.86 3.36
C PHE A 302 1.62 2.65 3.42
N THR A 303 2.18 2.47 4.62
CA THR A 303 3.61 2.20 4.81
C THR A 303 4.00 0.88 4.17
N GLU A 304 3.28 -0.20 4.48
CA GLU A 304 3.55 -1.54 3.97
C GLU A 304 3.58 -1.57 2.44
N ILE A 305 2.67 -0.85 1.77
CA ILE A 305 2.61 -0.81 0.30
C ILE A 305 3.73 0.06 -0.28
N THR A 306 4.00 1.22 0.32
CA THR A 306 4.99 2.16 -0.23
C THR A 306 6.44 1.75 -0.01
N GLU A 307 6.72 0.70 0.77
CA GLU A 307 8.03 0.07 0.92
C GLU A 307 8.31 -1.02 -0.13
N LEU A 308 7.31 -1.43 -0.93
CA LEU A 308 7.46 -2.54 -1.88
C LEU A 308 8.29 -2.12 -3.11
N PRO A 309 9.32 -2.88 -3.49
CA PRO A 309 10.08 -2.63 -4.72
C PRO A 309 9.31 -3.05 -5.99
N SER A 310 8.33 -3.93 -5.84
CA SER A 310 7.43 -4.37 -6.91
C SER A 310 6.19 -5.03 -6.33
N TYR A 311 5.13 -5.10 -7.12
CA TYR A 311 3.89 -5.79 -6.77
C TYR A 311 3.38 -6.61 -7.94
N THR A 312 2.99 -7.86 -7.71
CA THR A 312 2.33 -8.70 -8.71
C THR A 312 0.84 -8.71 -8.44
N VAL A 313 0.08 -8.00 -9.28
CA VAL A 313 -1.37 -8.04 -9.23
C VAL A 313 -1.89 -9.26 -9.99
N THR A 314 -2.77 -10.04 -9.35
CA THR A 314 -3.47 -11.18 -9.96
C THR A 314 -4.97 -10.94 -9.82
N TYR A 315 -5.69 -10.90 -10.92
CA TYR A 315 -7.09 -10.49 -10.97
C TYR A 315 -7.88 -11.27 -12.02
N THR A 316 -9.20 -11.16 -12.00
CA THR A 316 -10.06 -11.81 -13.00
C THR A 316 -10.27 -10.89 -14.19
N GLY A 317 -9.86 -11.33 -15.37
CA GLY A 317 -10.06 -10.60 -16.63
C GLY A 317 -11.53 -10.52 -17.03
N SER A 318 -11.85 -9.58 -17.91
CA SER A 318 -13.19 -9.39 -18.48
C SER A 318 -13.74 -10.62 -19.22
N ASP A 319 -12.86 -11.51 -19.65
CA ASP A 319 -13.18 -12.80 -20.27
C ASP A 319 -13.35 -13.94 -19.24
N GLY A 320 -13.23 -13.65 -17.95
CA GLY A 320 -13.32 -14.61 -16.85
C GLY A 320 -12.04 -15.42 -16.60
N THR A 321 -10.95 -15.11 -17.31
CA THR A 321 -9.66 -15.77 -17.07
C THR A 321 -8.86 -15.04 -15.98
N GLU A 322 -7.97 -15.77 -15.31
CA GLU A 322 -7.02 -15.17 -14.39
C GLU A 322 -5.90 -14.46 -15.18
N LYS A 323 -5.64 -13.22 -14.83
CA LYS A 323 -4.56 -12.40 -15.37
C LYS A 323 -3.59 -12.02 -14.26
N SER A 324 -2.32 -11.86 -14.61
CA SER A 324 -1.28 -11.46 -13.66
C SER A 324 -0.27 -10.53 -14.34
N THR A 325 0.08 -9.44 -13.64
CA THR A 325 1.07 -8.46 -14.10
C THR A 325 1.96 -8.06 -12.94
N THR A 326 3.27 -8.02 -13.16
CA THR A 326 4.23 -7.51 -12.16
C THR A 326 4.56 -6.05 -12.47
N LEU A 327 4.33 -5.20 -11.49
CA LEU A 327 4.52 -3.75 -11.53
C LEU A 327 5.73 -3.39 -10.66
N THR A 328 6.69 -2.64 -11.22
CA THR A 328 7.89 -2.19 -10.51
C THR A 328 7.64 -0.83 -9.87
N ALA A 329 8.18 -0.61 -8.67
CA ALA A 329 8.05 0.67 -7.99
C ALA A 329 8.67 1.81 -8.79
N THR A 330 8.08 3.00 -8.64
CA THR A 330 8.58 4.22 -9.27
C THR A 330 9.65 4.93 -8.45
N ASP A 331 9.83 4.54 -7.18
CA ASP A 331 10.88 5.07 -6.32
C ASP A 331 12.20 4.33 -6.56
N HIS A 332 13.20 5.05 -7.07
CA HIS A 332 14.51 4.50 -7.39
C HIS A 332 15.31 4.04 -6.16
N TYR A 333 15.00 4.52 -4.96
CA TYR A 333 15.59 3.96 -3.75
C TYR A 333 15.16 2.52 -3.50
N LEU A 334 13.91 2.17 -3.81
CA LEU A 334 13.37 0.84 -3.62
C LEU A 334 13.83 -0.14 -4.70
N THR A 335 14.02 0.35 -5.93
CA THR A 335 14.49 -0.47 -7.08
C THR A 335 16.00 -0.60 -7.13
N GLY A 336 16.74 0.19 -6.34
CA GLY A 336 18.19 0.21 -6.31
C GLY A 336 18.86 1.04 -7.41
N GLU A 337 18.07 1.78 -8.20
CA GLU A 337 18.56 2.73 -9.20
C GLU A 337 19.17 3.98 -8.55
N ALA A 338 18.72 4.34 -7.35
CA ALA A 338 19.31 5.37 -6.51
C ALA A 338 19.73 4.77 -5.16
N THR A 339 20.80 5.30 -4.57
CA THR A 339 21.29 4.87 -3.26
C THR A 339 21.10 6.00 -2.25
N ALA A 340 20.41 5.71 -1.16
CA ALA A 340 20.29 6.62 -0.04
C ALA A 340 21.63 6.84 0.67
N PRO A 341 21.86 7.97 1.35
CA PRO A 341 23.04 8.18 2.16
C PRO A 341 23.19 7.09 3.23
N LYS A 342 24.45 6.89 3.69
CA LYS A 342 24.74 5.89 4.72
C LYS A 342 23.90 6.13 5.98
N ASP A 343 23.41 5.03 6.57
CA ASP A 343 22.62 5.03 7.79
C ASP A 343 21.28 5.81 7.68
N VAL A 344 20.72 5.87 6.46
CA VAL A 344 19.39 6.37 6.14
C VAL A 344 18.53 5.22 5.63
N THR A 345 17.39 5.00 6.24
CA THR A 345 16.38 4.03 5.81
C THR A 345 15.21 4.77 5.17
N ILE A 346 14.81 4.35 3.98
CA ILE A 346 13.59 4.83 3.30
C ILE A 346 12.43 4.01 3.84
N LEU A 347 11.41 4.68 4.37
CA LEU A 347 10.20 4.07 4.92
C LEU A 347 8.99 4.21 3.98
N GLY A 348 9.25 4.52 2.71
CA GLY A 348 8.23 4.69 1.70
C GLY A 348 7.90 6.14 1.38
N GLY A 349 6.95 6.32 0.48
CA GLY A 349 6.53 7.64 -0.01
C GLY A 349 5.90 7.57 -1.39
N LYS A 350 6.00 8.68 -2.14
CA LYS A 350 5.43 8.79 -3.48
C LYS A 350 6.28 9.65 -4.39
N THR A 351 6.46 9.17 -5.61
CA THR A 351 7.03 9.92 -6.75
C THR A 351 5.93 10.60 -7.55
N GLY A 352 6.29 11.64 -8.27
CA GLY A 352 5.42 12.28 -9.26
C GLY A 352 6.24 12.84 -10.42
N THR A 353 5.73 12.74 -11.63
CA THR A 353 6.37 13.34 -12.82
C THR A 353 5.30 13.75 -13.81
N THR A 354 5.33 15.00 -14.27
CA THR A 354 4.70 15.50 -15.49
C THR A 354 5.66 16.48 -16.16
N GLU A 355 5.43 16.79 -17.42
CA GLU A 355 6.25 17.79 -18.15
C GLU A 355 6.29 19.14 -17.42
N VAL A 356 5.16 19.56 -16.84
CA VAL A 356 5.03 20.87 -16.18
C VAL A 356 5.49 20.83 -14.72
N ALA A 357 5.21 19.74 -14.00
CA ALA A 357 5.59 19.59 -12.59
C ALA A 357 7.08 19.28 -12.39
N GLY A 358 7.79 18.83 -13.44
CA GLY A 358 9.10 18.24 -13.30
C GLY A 358 9.05 16.91 -12.54
N ASN A 359 10.17 16.49 -11.96
CA ASN A 359 10.26 15.29 -11.15
C ASN A 359 10.12 15.65 -9.67
N CYS A 360 9.29 14.90 -8.97
CA CYS A 360 8.90 15.16 -7.58
C CYS A 360 9.04 13.89 -6.75
N LEU A 361 9.44 14.06 -5.49
CA LEU A 361 9.54 12.96 -4.52
C LEU A 361 9.17 13.45 -3.12
N ALA A 362 8.28 12.73 -2.46
CA ALA A 362 7.90 12.95 -1.07
C ALA A 362 8.04 11.63 -0.31
N ILE A 363 8.94 11.57 0.67
CA ILE A 363 9.29 10.35 1.39
C ILE A 363 9.33 10.54 2.90
N LEU A 364 9.06 9.45 3.61
CA LEU A 364 9.37 9.25 5.01
C LEU A 364 10.70 8.49 5.12
N THR A 365 11.56 8.96 6.00
CA THR A 365 12.87 8.34 6.23
C THR A 365 13.14 8.19 7.71
N GLN A 366 14.06 7.29 8.03
CA GLN A 366 14.55 7.06 9.38
C GLN A 366 16.08 7.15 9.40
N ASN A 367 16.62 7.79 10.44
CA ASN A 367 18.06 7.85 10.65
C ASN A 367 18.57 6.66 11.49
N ALA A 368 19.89 6.54 11.66
CA ALA A 368 20.55 5.52 12.45
C ALA A 368 20.04 5.38 13.91
N TYR A 369 19.40 6.43 14.43
CA TYR A 369 18.91 6.49 15.81
C TYR A 369 17.39 6.23 15.91
N GLY A 370 16.77 5.77 14.84
CA GLY A 370 15.33 5.50 14.79
C GLY A 370 14.44 6.75 14.72
N LYS A 371 15.01 7.96 14.51
CA LYS A 371 14.23 9.19 14.35
C LYS A 371 13.69 9.30 12.93
N THR A 372 12.46 9.74 12.81
CA THR A 372 11.75 9.86 11.54
C THR A 372 11.77 11.30 10.99
N PHE A 373 11.84 11.39 9.66
CA PHE A 373 11.88 12.65 8.91
C PHE A 373 11.01 12.56 7.67
N VAL A 374 10.36 13.65 7.33
CA VAL A 374 9.75 13.85 6.02
C VAL A 374 10.69 14.72 5.18
N SER A 375 10.96 14.23 3.97
CA SER A 375 11.76 14.93 2.96
C SER A 375 10.97 15.05 1.68
N ILE A 376 10.91 16.25 1.11
CA ILE A 376 10.18 16.54 -0.13
C ILE A 376 11.08 17.37 -1.05
N VAL A 377 11.14 16.99 -2.31
CA VAL A 377 11.74 17.75 -3.41
C VAL A 377 10.73 17.80 -4.55
N MET A 378 10.49 18.99 -5.09
CA MET A 378 9.52 19.26 -6.15
C MET A 378 10.17 20.07 -7.27
N GLY A 379 9.91 19.67 -8.50
CA GLY A 379 10.28 20.46 -9.68
C GLY A 379 11.68 20.19 -10.22
N ALA A 380 12.28 19.04 -9.94
CA ALA A 380 13.59 18.72 -10.52
C ALA A 380 13.50 18.41 -12.02
N ASP A 381 14.46 18.89 -12.80
CA ASP A 381 14.46 18.76 -14.26
C ASP A 381 14.63 17.29 -14.71
N THR A 382 15.45 16.53 -13.98
CA THR A 382 15.68 15.11 -14.26
C THR A 382 15.50 14.25 -13.01
N LYS A 383 15.30 12.95 -13.20
CA LYS A 383 15.25 12.01 -12.08
C LYS A 383 16.59 11.93 -11.35
N GLU A 384 17.69 11.96 -12.06
CA GLU A 384 19.04 11.94 -11.48
C GLU A 384 19.24 13.14 -10.56
N LEU A 385 18.85 14.32 -11.01
CA LEU A 385 18.92 15.54 -10.19
C LEU A 385 18.03 15.44 -8.97
N LEU A 386 16.79 14.96 -9.12
CA LEU A 386 15.85 14.73 -8.01
C LEU A 386 16.50 13.93 -6.88
N TYR A 387 17.14 12.79 -7.20
CA TYR A 387 17.77 11.93 -6.19
C TYR A 387 19.07 12.50 -5.63
N GLN A 388 19.81 13.27 -6.42
CA GLN A 388 20.99 14.02 -5.91
C GLN A 388 20.56 15.07 -4.89
N GLU A 389 19.54 15.83 -5.19
CA GLU A 389 18.99 16.86 -4.30
C GLU A 389 18.37 16.24 -3.05
N MET A 390 17.57 15.20 -3.20
CA MET A 390 17.06 14.44 -2.07
C MET A 390 18.18 13.93 -1.17
N ASN A 391 19.24 13.37 -1.73
CA ASN A 391 20.42 12.94 -0.98
C ASN A 391 21.13 14.11 -0.26
N SER A 392 21.15 15.32 -0.85
CA SER A 392 21.73 16.50 -0.20
C SER A 392 20.95 16.87 1.08
N LEU A 393 19.63 16.67 1.10
CA LEU A 393 18.82 16.84 2.30
C LEU A 393 19.05 15.70 3.30
N LEU A 394 19.00 14.45 2.83
CA LEU A 394 19.07 13.25 3.68
C LEU A 394 20.41 13.07 4.38
N GLN A 395 21.52 13.57 3.84
CA GLN A 395 22.83 13.58 4.51
C GLN A 395 22.83 14.27 5.87
N ASN A 396 21.84 15.13 6.13
CA ASN A 396 21.75 15.92 7.34
C ASN A 396 20.92 15.27 8.46
N ILE A 397 20.25 14.14 8.22
CA ILE A 397 19.38 13.53 9.25
C ILE A 397 20.13 12.75 10.33
N ASN A 398 21.41 12.42 10.09
CA ASN A 398 22.29 11.77 11.06
C ASN A 398 23.22 12.74 11.81
N SER A 399 23.09 14.05 11.57
CA SER A 399 23.92 15.08 12.19
C SER A 399 23.39 15.57 13.55
#